data_fceef046b90faa8d255a4427e54db584
#
_entry.id   fceef046b90faa8d255a4427e54db584
#
_cell.length_a   1.000
_cell.length_b   1.000
_cell.length_c   1.000
_cell.angle_alpha   90.00
_cell.angle_beta   90.00
_cell.angle_gamma   90.00
#
_symmetry.space_group_name_H-M   'P 1'
#
loop_
_entity.id
_entity.type
_entity.pdbx_description
1 polymer ?
#
loop_
_entity_poly.entity_id
_entity_poly.type
_entity_poly.pdbx_seq_one_letter_code
_entity_poly.pdbx_strand_id
1 'polypeptide(L)'
;MKKFVTLLLCMLPVSLFAQVNDGIRQAMDNYDYETVVMLIEPDCQDSLLLITKAQALKAMNRYPEAIGVLNSLILKDSTNTKVLIDLAECYKLTGNSRRAANCYQKAMNLQPENKFFRLQFIRSLLASEDYEEARTACHGWLERDSLSATGYKYLGQAYEGLQDAASAFLSYNIAYRRDSLDAQTVARIAGIFNNNQQFKDAVDVTEVYRLSDTTNIDVNRQNAKAYCMLKEYGTAVKRYESLKELGDRSFLTLYYLGVSHYGDNWFYGAYDNLKEAYQKNPMDVNVLYYLAKASARTSWKKEGVEYMEEAFRIAVPSDSMMVRLYDGLVECYDYAGDTKLSLIHI
;
A
#
# COMPACT_ATOMS: atom_id res chain seq x y z
N MET A 1 28.19 68.02 7.14
CA MET A 1 27.82 67.20 5.96
C MET A 1 28.40 65.79 5.99
N LYS A 2 29.66 65.51 6.38
CA LYS A 2 30.21 64.15 6.38
C LYS A 2 29.50 63.14 7.32
N LYS A 3 28.99 63.54 8.48
CA LYS A 3 28.26 62.67 9.41
C LYS A 3 26.85 62.27 8.94
N PHE A 4 26.19 63.09 8.11
CA PHE A 4 24.87 62.78 7.55
C PHE A 4 24.91 61.81 6.37
N VAL A 5 25.96 61.86 5.58
CA VAL A 5 26.19 60.93 4.44
C VAL A 5 26.52 59.53 4.92
N THR A 6 27.26 59.37 6.03
CA THR A 6 27.60 58.07 6.62
C THR A 6 26.34 57.40 7.23
N LEU A 7 25.41 58.16 7.83
CA LEU A 7 24.16 57.65 8.36
C LEU A 7 23.18 57.22 7.26
N LEU A 8 23.16 57.91 6.13
CA LEU A 8 22.32 57.56 4.96
C LEU A 8 22.80 56.28 4.26
N LEU A 9 24.14 56.08 4.19
CA LEU A 9 24.75 54.86 3.60
C LEU A 9 24.55 53.60 4.48
N CYS A 10 24.40 53.77 5.81
CA CYS A 10 24.09 52.63 6.72
C CYS A 10 22.59 52.28 6.75
N MET A 11 21.69 53.21 6.36
CA MET A 11 20.24 52.91 6.34
C MET A 11 19.78 52.26 5.03
N LEU A 12 20.51 52.44 3.92
CA LEU A 12 20.17 51.83 2.63
C LEU A 12 20.15 50.31 2.63
N PRO A 13 21.10 49.59 3.23
CA PRO A 13 21.07 48.12 3.28
C PRO A 13 19.95 47.58 4.18
N VAL A 14 19.63 48.28 5.29
CA VAL A 14 18.55 47.84 6.21
C VAL A 14 17.16 47.99 5.58
N SER A 15 16.92 49.07 4.82
CA SER A 15 15.66 49.24 4.10
C SER A 15 15.50 48.25 2.93
N LEU A 16 16.57 47.92 2.24
CA LEU A 16 16.56 46.94 1.15
C LEU A 16 16.30 45.52 1.71
N PHE A 17 16.90 45.17 2.84
CA PHE A 17 16.71 43.88 3.52
C PHE A 17 15.26 43.73 4.04
N ALA A 18 14.68 44.80 4.60
CA ALA A 18 13.28 44.80 5.02
C ALA A 18 12.34 44.60 3.82
N GLN A 19 12.61 45.28 2.68
CA GLN A 19 11.80 45.18 1.49
C GLN A 19 11.88 43.82 0.80
N VAL A 20 13.04 43.12 0.84
CA VAL A 20 13.21 41.74 0.35
C VAL A 20 12.43 40.77 1.24
N ASN A 21 12.48 40.92 2.55
CA ASN A 21 11.72 40.08 3.48
C ASN A 21 10.21 40.23 3.32
N ASP A 22 9.72 41.47 3.12
CA ASP A 22 8.29 41.71 2.82
C ASP A 22 7.88 41.10 1.48
N GLY A 23 8.75 41.20 0.47
CA GLY A 23 8.53 40.55 -0.85
C GLY A 23 8.45 39.02 -0.75
N ILE A 24 9.35 38.38 0.02
CA ILE A 24 9.35 36.93 0.27
C ILE A 24 8.06 36.51 1.00
N ARG A 25 7.65 37.27 2.02
CA ARG A 25 6.41 37.01 2.76
C ARG A 25 5.19 37.12 1.85
N GLN A 26 5.10 38.18 1.05
CA GLN A 26 4.01 38.37 0.11
C GLN A 26 3.97 37.26 -0.95
N ALA A 27 5.11 36.83 -1.47
CA ALA A 27 5.19 35.73 -2.42
C ALA A 27 4.74 34.42 -1.79
N MET A 28 5.13 34.12 -0.53
CA MET A 28 4.64 32.94 0.21
C MET A 28 3.13 32.97 0.42
N ASP A 29 2.57 34.13 0.81
CA ASP A 29 1.13 34.33 1.06
C ASP A 29 0.31 34.17 -0.25
N ASN A 30 0.91 34.51 -1.39
CA ASN A 30 0.32 34.35 -2.72
C ASN A 30 0.62 32.99 -3.38
N TYR A 31 1.31 32.06 -2.69
CA TYR A 31 1.73 30.77 -3.25
C TYR A 31 2.67 30.90 -4.46
N ASP A 32 3.33 32.03 -4.63
CA ASP A 32 4.33 32.26 -5.68
C ASP A 32 5.72 31.77 -5.24
N TYR A 33 5.86 30.46 -5.19
CA TYR A 33 7.04 29.79 -4.68
C TYR A 33 8.29 30.00 -5.55
N GLU A 34 8.13 30.21 -6.86
CA GLU A 34 9.26 30.52 -7.75
C GLU A 34 9.88 31.85 -7.36
N THR A 35 9.07 32.88 -7.12
CA THR A 35 9.55 34.18 -6.65
C THR A 35 10.26 34.07 -5.30
N VAL A 36 9.73 33.25 -4.37
CA VAL A 36 10.40 32.98 -3.08
C VAL A 36 11.81 32.42 -3.30
N VAL A 37 11.95 31.43 -4.17
CA VAL A 37 13.25 30.79 -4.44
C VAL A 37 14.23 31.74 -5.12
N MET A 38 13.72 32.62 -6.01
CA MET A 38 14.55 33.63 -6.70
C MET A 38 15.01 34.77 -5.78
N LEU A 39 14.17 35.22 -4.85
CA LEU A 39 14.51 36.30 -3.93
C LEU A 39 15.52 35.90 -2.84
N ILE A 40 15.63 34.59 -2.55
CA ILE A 40 16.58 34.08 -1.55
C ILE A 40 17.88 33.66 -2.26
N GLU A 41 18.94 34.44 -2.08
CA GLU A 41 20.22 34.25 -2.73
C GLU A 41 20.82 32.85 -2.41
N PRO A 42 21.64 32.27 -3.33
CA PRO A 42 22.24 30.96 -3.14
C PRO A 42 23.19 30.88 -1.93
N ASP A 43 23.87 31.98 -1.59
CA ASP A 43 24.81 32.10 -0.47
C ASP A 43 24.19 32.63 0.82
N CYS A 44 22.85 32.72 0.87
CA CYS A 44 22.09 33.13 2.03
C CYS A 44 22.50 32.34 3.29
N GLN A 45 22.80 33.06 4.38
CA GLN A 45 23.21 32.44 5.65
C GLN A 45 22.09 32.49 6.71
N ASP A 46 21.00 33.19 6.44
CA ASP A 46 19.87 33.28 7.35
C ASP A 46 19.09 31.96 7.36
N SER A 47 19.08 31.32 8.51
CA SER A 47 18.42 30.00 8.69
C SER A 47 16.91 30.07 8.47
N LEU A 48 16.26 31.20 8.80
CA LEU A 48 14.81 31.35 8.61
C LEU A 48 14.45 31.46 7.13
N LEU A 49 15.21 32.25 6.38
CA LEU A 49 15.04 32.37 4.92
C LEU A 49 15.33 31.04 4.22
N LEU A 50 16.37 30.31 4.64
CA LEU A 50 16.66 28.97 4.09
C LEU A 50 15.54 27.96 4.39
N ILE A 51 14.93 28.00 5.58
CA ILE A 51 13.74 27.18 5.88
C ILE A 51 12.60 27.55 4.95
N THR A 52 12.34 28.83 4.74
CA THR A 52 11.31 29.32 3.82
C THR A 52 11.58 28.87 2.37
N LYS A 53 12.83 28.95 1.92
CA LYS A 53 13.24 28.44 0.61
C LYS A 53 12.98 26.94 0.48
N ALA A 54 13.36 26.16 1.49
CA ALA A 54 13.10 24.71 1.49
C ALA A 54 11.61 24.39 1.45
N GLN A 55 10.77 25.16 2.16
CA GLN A 55 9.31 25.00 2.13
C GLN A 55 8.73 25.32 0.73
N ALA A 56 9.19 26.39 0.09
CA ALA A 56 8.78 26.73 -1.27
C ALA A 56 9.18 25.63 -2.27
N LEU A 57 10.42 25.14 -2.19
CA LEU A 57 10.92 24.03 -3.01
C LEU A 57 10.11 22.74 -2.80
N LYS A 58 9.74 22.40 -1.54
CA LYS A 58 8.87 21.27 -1.21
C LYS A 58 7.49 21.45 -1.87
N ALA A 59 6.89 22.63 -1.78
CA ALA A 59 5.59 22.90 -2.37
C ALA A 59 5.58 22.76 -3.90
N MET A 60 6.71 23.05 -4.56
CA MET A 60 6.91 22.83 -5.99
C MET A 60 7.35 21.41 -6.36
N ASN A 61 7.40 20.47 -5.41
CA ASN A 61 7.92 19.09 -5.59
C ASN A 61 9.41 19.03 -6.03
N ARG A 62 10.18 20.11 -5.83
CA ARG A 62 11.62 20.17 -6.11
C ARG A 62 12.42 19.60 -4.93
N TYR A 63 12.11 18.35 -4.54
CA TYR A 63 12.67 17.70 -3.35
C TYR A 63 14.19 17.60 -3.33
N PRO A 64 14.90 17.27 -4.43
CA PRO A 64 16.38 17.22 -4.41
C PRO A 64 17.02 18.55 -4.01
N GLU A 65 16.48 19.67 -4.46
CA GLU A 65 16.97 21.00 -4.11
C GLU A 65 16.63 21.37 -2.67
N ALA A 66 15.41 21.04 -2.23
CA ALA A 66 15.02 21.20 -0.82
C ALA A 66 15.96 20.41 0.12
N ILE A 67 16.32 19.17 -0.24
CA ILE A 67 17.29 18.35 0.49
C ILE A 67 18.65 19.06 0.59
N GLY A 68 19.13 19.68 -0.49
CA GLY A 68 20.37 20.44 -0.49
C GLY A 68 20.36 21.59 0.55
N VAL A 69 19.28 22.38 0.54
CA VAL A 69 19.09 23.50 1.47
C VAL A 69 18.95 22.99 2.92
N LEU A 70 18.13 21.96 3.16
CA LEU A 70 17.91 21.40 4.50
C LEU A 70 19.19 20.76 5.08
N ASN A 71 20.00 20.10 4.26
CA ASN A 71 21.29 19.57 4.70
C ASN A 71 22.25 20.68 5.15
N SER A 72 22.29 21.83 4.45
CA SER A 72 23.10 22.96 4.89
C SER A 72 22.66 23.52 6.25
N LEU A 73 21.37 23.49 6.53
CA LEU A 73 20.81 23.87 7.84
C LEU A 73 21.19 22.87 8.94
N ILE A 74 21.14 21.56 8.66
CA ILE A 74 21.54 20.51 9.61
C ILE A 74 23.04 20.55 9.92
N LEU A 75 23.88 20.98 8.99
CA LEU A 75 25.30 21.20 9.24
C LEU A 75 25.55 22.36 10.20
N LYS A 76 24.68 23.38 10.23
CA LYS A 76 24.75 24.52 11.16
C LYS A 76 24.15 24.18 12.51
N ASP A 77 23.02 23.52 12.54
CA ASP A 77 22.29 23.10 13.74
C ASP A 77 21.70 21.71 13.56
N SER A 78 22.44 20.71 14.04
CA SER A 78 22.05 19.31 13.98
C SER A 78 20.91 18.93 14.93
N THR A 79 20.48 19.85 15.82
CA THR A 79 19.45 19.62 16.83
C THR A 79 18.08 20.18 16.43
N ASN A 80 17.99 20.86 15.31
CA ASN A 80 16.75 21.43 14.82
C ASN A 80 15.79 20.32 14.34
N THR A 81 14.89 19.90 15.23
CA THR A 81 13.94 18.80 14.97
C THR A 81 13.01 19.12 13.79
N LYS A 82 12.61 20.39 13.59
CA LYS A 82 11.75 20.77 12.45
C LYS A 82 12.47 20.56 11.13
N VAL A 83 13.73 20.96 11.02
CA VAL A 83 14.55 20.74 9.81
C VAL A 83 14.79 19.25 9.58
N LEU A 84 15.01 18.47 10.66
CA LEU A 84 15.15 17.00 10.55
C LEU A 84 13.87 16.34 9.99
N ILE A 85 12.70 16.79 10.42
CA ILE A 85 11.41 16.27 9.92
C ILE A 85 11.24 16.63 8.45
N ASP A 86 11.44 17.91 8.07
CA ASP A 86 11.31 18.35 6.69
C ASP A 86 12.26 17.60 5.75
N LEU A 87 13.50 17.35 6.21
CA LEU A 87 14.49 16.56 5.48
C LEU A 87 14.07 15.10 5.35
N ALA A 88 13.53 14.49 6.42
CA ALA A 88 13.03 13.12 6.40
C ALA A 88 11.84 12.96 5.42
N GLU A 89 10.93 13.93 5.40
CA GLU A 89 9.82 13.93 4.44
C GLU A 89 10.30 14.01 3.00
N CYS A 90 11.25 14.90 2.70
CA CYS A 90 11.86 14.99 1.37
C CYS A 90 12.54 13.67 0.98
N TYR A 91 13.25 13.02 1.89
CA TYR A 91 13.84 11.70 1.63
C TYR A 91 12.80 10.62 1.37
N LYS A 92 11.70 10.61 2.11
CA LYS A 92 10.58 9.67 1.83
C LYS A 92 9.99 9.87 0.44
N LEU A 93 9.74 11.13 0.06
CA LEU A 93 9.15 11.47 -1.24
C LEU A 93 10.09 11.19 -2.42
N THR A 94 11.40 11.12 -2.16
CA THR A 94 12.41 10.72 -3.17
C THR A 94 12.80 9.24 -3.09
N GLY A 95 12.07 8.41 -2.33
CA GLY A 95 12.33 6.98 -2.19
C GLY A 95 13.53 6.62 -1.30
N ASN A 96 14.16 7.59 -0.62
CA ASN A 96 15.34 7.37 0.23
C ASN A 96 14.92 7.06 1.67
N SER A 97 14.14 5.99 1.88
CA SER A 97 13.57 5.62 3.18
C SER A 97 14.60 5.43 4.28
N ARG A 98 15.79 4.87 3.96
CA ARG A 98 16.89 4.71 4.93
C ARG A 98 17.40 6.06 5.45
N ARG A 99 17.59 7.06 4.58
CA ARG A 99 17.99 8.40 5.00
C ARG A 99 16.91 9.09 5.83
N ALA A 100 15.64 8.88 5.49
CA ALA A 100 14.52 9.35 6.30
C ALA A 100 14.54 8.73 7.70
N ALA A 101 14.79 7.41 7.82
CA ALA A 101 14.95 6.73 9.11
C ALA A 101 16.04 7.39 9.97
N ASN A 102 17.21 7.67 9.39
CA ASN A 102 18.30 8.31 10.11
C ASN A 102 17.91 9.70 10.66
N CYS A 103 17.13 10.48 9.90
CA CYS A 103 16.64 11.78 10.36
C CYS A 103 15.64 11.62 11.52
N TYR A 104 14.67 10.68 11.40
CA TYR A 104 13.72 10.41 12.48
C TYR A 104 14.40 9.82 13.72
N GLN A 105 15.43 9.00 13.56
CA GLN A 105 16.21 8.49 14.69
C GLN A 105 16.89 9.62 15.46
N LYS A 106 17.49 10.59 14.76
CA LYS A 106 18.05 11.79 15.40
C LYS A 106 16.99 12.60 16.11
N ALA A 107 15.83 12.84 15.48
CA ALA A 107 14.73 13.56 16.10
C ALA A 107 14.17 12.82 17.33
N MET A 108 14.07 11.48 17.28
CA MET A 108 13.66 10.65 18.40
C MET A 108 14.67 10.71 19.57
N ASN A 109 15.97 10.74 19.28
CA ASN A 109 16.99 10.86 20.33
C ASN A 109 16.95 12.25 21.03
N LEU A 110 16.54 13.29 20.30
CA LEU A 110 16.36 14.64 20.86
C LEU A 110 15.05 14.73 21.66
N GLN A 111 14.02 13.99 21.30
CA GLN A 111 12.71 13.99 21.94
C GLN A 111 12.20 12.54 22.14
N PRO A 112 12.73 11.78 23.11
CA PRO A 112 12.44 10.33 23.25
C PRO A 112 10.98 10.01 23.55
N GLU A 113 10.24 10.93 24.16
CA GLU A 113 8.82 10.76 24.51
C GLU A 113 7.88 11.02 23.31
N ASN A 114 8.40 11.54 22.21
CA ASN A 114 7.59 11.86 21.05
C ASN A 114 7.26 10.59 20.27
N LYS A 115 6.04 10.09 20.46
CA LYS A 115 5.53 8.86 19.80
C LYS A 115 5.53 8.99 18.26
N PHE A 116 5.36 10.20 17.72
CA PHE A 116 5.36 10.43 16.28
C PHE A 116 6.73 10.09 15.65
N PHE A 117 7.85 10.53 16.25
CA PHE A 117 9.18 10.27 15.71
C PHE A 117 9.50 8.77 15.73
N ARG A 118 9.13 8.09 16.81
CA ARG A 118 9.29 6.64 16.94
C ARG A 118 8.53 5.90 15.84
N LEU A 119 7.27 6.29 15.64
CA LEU A 119 6.43 5.73 14.59
C LEU A 119 7.02 5.93 13.19
N GLN A 120 7.43 7.17 12.88
CA GLN A 120 8.00 7.48 11.57
C GLN A 120 9.35 6.79 11.35
N PHE A 121 10.18 6.65 12.38
CA PHE A 121 11.42 5.88 12.32
C PHE A 121 11.16 4.43 11.93
N ILE A 122 10.28 3.73 12.65
CA ILE A 122 9.93 2.33 12.34
C ILE A 122 9.33 2.20 10.93
N ARG A 123 8.42 3.08 10.55
CA ARG A 123 7.83 3.06 9.20
C ARG A 123 8.88 3.27 8.09
N SER A 124 9.86 4.11 8.35
CA SER A 124 10.94 4.37 7.39
C SER A 124 11.89 3.18 7.28
N LEU A 125 12.17 2.46 8.38
CA LEU A 125 12.93 1.22 8.39
C LEU A 125 12.22 0.11 7.61
N LEU A 126 10.92 -0.06 7.83
CA LEU A 126 10.12 -1.04 7.08
C LEU A 126 10.09 -0.71 5.57
N ALA A 127 9.99 0.57 5.22
CA ALA A 127 9.99 1.03 3.84
C ALA A 127 11.38 0.94 3.16
N SER A 128 12.47 0.82 3.93
CA SER A 128 13.83 0.54 3.43
C SER A 128 14.22 -0.92 3.55
N GLU A 129 13.27 -1.79 3.95
CA GLU A 129 13.47 -3.23 4.16
C GLU A 129 14.51 -3.57 5.24
N ASP A 130 14.79 -2.62 6.14
CA ASP A 130 15.68 -2.82 7.30
C ASP A 130 14.92 -3.52 8.44
N TYR A 131 14.40 -4.73 8.18
CA TYR A 131 13.46 -5.43 9.07
C TYR A 131 14.02 -5.78 10.43
N GLU A 132 15.30 -6.14 10.52
CA GLU A 132 15.96 -6.44 11.80
C GLU A 132 16.03 -5.20 12.71
N GLU A 133 16.37 -4.04 12.14
CA GLU A 133 16.40 -2.79 12.90
C GLU A 133 14.98 -2.34 13.28
N ALA A 134 14.00 -2.53 12.37
CA ALA A 134 12.59 -2.27 12.64
C ALA A 134 12.07 -3.14 13.79
N ARG A 135 12.39 -4.44 13.80
CA ARG A 135 12.06 -5.36 14.90
C ARG A 135 12.63 -4.87 16.22
N THR A 136 13.91 -4.52 16.25
CA THR A 136 14.60 -4.01 17.44
C THR A 136 13.95 -2.72 17.95
N ALA A 137 13.63 -1.80 17.04
CA ALA A 137 12.94 -0.54 17.37
C ALA A 137 11.53 -0.78 17.94
N CYS A 138 10.79 -1.77 17.39
CA CYS A 138 9.49 -2.17 17.91
C CYS A 138 9.59 -2.76 19.33
N HIS A 139 10.58 -3.62 19.60
CA HIS A 139 10.82 -4.13 20.96
C HIS A 139 11.11 -3.00 21.93
N GLY A 140 12.00 -2.07 21.60
CA GLY A 140 12.27 -0.90 22.44
C GLY A 140 11.04 0.03 22.64
N TRP A 141 10.10 0.03 21.69
CA TRP A 141 8.79 0.67 21.89
C TRP A 141 7.97 -0.08 22.93
N LEU A 142 7.85 -1.40 22.77
CA LEU A 142 7.00 -2.25 23.62
C LEU A 142 7.53 -2.42 25.04
N GLU A 143 8.82 -2.25 25.27
CA GLU A 143 9.39 -2.14 26.63
C GLU A 143 8.85 -0.94 27.39
N ARG A 144 8.56 0.18 26.69
CA ARG A 144 8.00 1.41 27.29
C ARG A 144 6.48 1.42 27.33
N ASP A 145 5.84 0.82 26.32
CA ASP A 145 4.38 0.77 26.15
C ASP A 145 3.98 -0.63 25.68
N SER A 146 3.96 -1.57 26.63
CA SER A 146 3.64 -2.98 26.36
C SER A 146 2.19 -3.22 25.94
N LEU A 147 1.33 -2.20 26.00
CA LEU A 147 -0.06 -2.27 25.57
C LEU A 147 -0.30 -1.70 24.17
N SER A 148 0.73 -1.20 23.50
CA SER A 148 0.62 -0.54 22.20
C SER A 148 0.20 -1.49 21.10
N ALA A 149 -1.06 -1.44 20.65
CA ALA A 149 -1.52 -2.14 19.45
C ALA A 149 -0.68 -1.79 18.22
N THR A 150 -0.36 -0.50 18.07
CA THR A 150 0.48 0.00 16.97
C THR A 150 1.89 -0.59 17.02
N GLY A 151 2.50 -0.70 18.20
CA GLY A 151 3.81 -1.33 18.38
C GLY A 151 3.81 -2.79 17.91
N TYR A 152 2.81 -3.57 18.32
CA TYR A 152 2.65 -4.95 17.89
C TYR A 152 2.32 -5.08 16.41
N LYS A 153 1.54 -4.18 15.84
CA LYS A 153 1.26 -4.16 14.39
C LYS A 153 2.55 -4.04 13.58
N TYR A 154 3.39 -3.06 13.90
CA TYR A 154 4.66 -2.87 13.18
C TYR A 154 5.69 -3.94 13.48
N LEU A 155 5.65 -4.54 14.67
CA LEU A 155 6.45 -5.73 14.99
C LEU A 155 6.06 -6.91 14.09
N GLY A 156 4.75 -7.12 13.88
CA GLY A 156 4.24 -8.11 12.94
C GLY A 156 4.75 -7.88 11.52
N GLN A 157 4.74 -6.62 11.03
CA GLN A 157 5.28 -6.28 9.72
C GLN A 157 6.79 -6.54 9.61
N ALA A 158 7.55 -6.26 10.66
CA ALA A 158 8.99 -6.54 10.69
C ALA A 158 9.24 -8.06 10.58
N TYR A 159 8.49 -8.88 11.32
CA TYR A 159 8.59 -10.34 11.22
C TYR A 159 8.13 -10.89 9.87
N GLU A 160 7.11 -10.30 9.22
CA GLU A 160 6.75 -10.65 7.84
C GLU A 160 7.94 -10.43 6.88
N GLY A 161 8.60 -9.28 6.99
CA GLY A 161 9.78 -8.99 6.17
C GLY A 161 10.95 -9.95 6.44
N LEU A 162 11.09 -10.43 7.67
CA LEU A 162 12.07 -11.45 8.06
C LEU A 162 11.63 -12.88 7.71
N GLN A 163 10.46 -13.06 7.10
CA GLN A 163 9.87 -14.35 6.76
C GLN A 163 9.58 -15.24 7.99
N ASP A 164 9.49 -14.66 9.19
CA ASP A 164 9.06 -15.34 10.41
C ASP A 164 7.54 -15.25 10.57
N ALA A 165 6.83 -16.12 9.86
CA ALA A 165 5.37 -16.14 9.83
C ALA A 165 4.74 -16.40 11.22
N ALA A 166 5.39 -17.20 12.07
CA ALA A 166 4.87 -17.52 13.40
C ALA A 166 4.90 -16.29 14.31
N SER A 167 6.03 -15.59 14.38
CA SER A 167 6.17 -14.37 15.17
C SER A 167 5.33 -13.22 14.61
N ALA A 168 5.18 -13.13 13.28
CA ALA A 168 4.30 -12.17 12.63
C ALA A 168 2.84 -12.39 13.07
N PHE A 169 2.34 -13.63 12.98
CA PHE A 169 0.99 -13.98 13.43
C PHE A 169 0.75 -13.66 14.90
N LEU A 170 1.67 -14.04 15.78
CA LEU A 170 1.55 -13.73 17.22
C LEU A 170 1.47 -12.23 17.46
N SER A 171 2.30 -11.45 16.79
CA SER A 171 2.32 -9.99 16.92
C SER A 171 1.01 -9.36 16.44
N TYR A 172 0.51 -9.77 15.26
CA TYR A 172 -0.77 -9.27 14.75
C TYR A 172 -1.95 -9.70 15.62
N ASN A 173 -1.93 -10.92 16.19
CA ASN A 173 -2.98 -11.38 17.09
C ASN A 173 -3.03 -10.54 18.38
N ILE A 174 -1.88 -10.18 18.94
CA ILE A 174 -1.82 -9.26 20.07
C ILE A 174 -2.33 -7.87 19.66
N ALA A 175 -1.91 -7.35 18.53
CA ALA A 175 -2.38 -6.07 18.00
C ALA A 175 -3.91 -6.08 17.84
N TYR A 176 -4.49 -7.10 17.20
CA TYR A 176 -5.93 -7.26 17.01
C TYR A 176 -6.71 -7.32 18.34
N ARG A 177 -6.21 -8.06 19.34
CA ARG A 177 -6.84 -8.12 20.66
C ARG A 177 -6.83 -6.79 21.39
N ARG A 178 -5.91 -5.89 21.07
CA ARG A 178 -5.82 -4.54 21.65
C ARG A 178 -6.65 -3.53 20.88
N ASP A 179 -6.72 -3.68 19.56
CA ASP A 179 -7.48 -2.84 18.64
C ASP A 179 -8.02 -3.67 17.48
N SER A 180 -9.26 -4.15 17.64
CA SER A 180 -9.95 -4.95 16.61
C SER A 180 -10.52 -4.10 15.47
N LEU A 181 -10.38 -2.77 15.53
CA LEU A 181 -10.87 -1.84 14.52
C LEU A 181 -9.72 -1.21 13.69
N ASP A 182 -8.46 -1.61 13.90
CA ASP A 182 -7.37 -1.23 13.01
C ASP A 182 -7.44 -2.07 11.72
N ALA A 183 -7.93 -1.45 10.65
CA ALA A 183 -8.15 -2.10 9.35
C ALA A 183 -6.93 -2.88 8.83
N GLN A 184 -5.74 -2.31 8.99
CA GLN A 184 -4.50 -2.94 8.51
C GLN A 184 -4.20 -4.23 9.27
N THR A 185 -4.33 -4.23 10.60
CA THR A 185 -4.16 -5.41 11.43
C THR A 185 -5.18 -6.49 11.08
N VAL A 186 -6.46 -6.11 10.96
CA VAL A 186 -7.55 -7.03 10.59
C VAL A 186 -7.30 -7.65 9.23
N ALA A 187 -6.95 -6.87 8.21
CA ALA A 187 -6.65 -7.39 6.88
C ALA A 187 -5.46 -8.35 6.87
N ARG A 188 -4.41 -8.07 7.66
CA ARG A 188 -3.23 -8.94 7.78
C ARG A 188 -3.55 -10.26 8.47
N ILE A 189 -4.20 -10.22 9.62
CA ILE A 189 -4.55 -11.47 10.35
C ILE A 189 -5.55 -12.32 9.55
N ALA A 190 -6.54 -11.70 8.91
CA ALA A 190 -7.47 -12.41 8.04
C ALA A 190 -6.77 -13.02 6.81
N GLY A 191 -5.78 -12.32 6.26
CA GLY A 191 -4.93 -12.84 5.19
C GLY A 191 -4.14 -14.08 5.62
N ILE A 192 -3.57 -14.06 6.82
CA ILE A 192 -2.86 -15.23 7.38
C ILE A 192 -3.84 -16.40 7.58
N PHE A 193 -5.02 -16.17 8.15
CA PHE A 193 -6.06 -17.20 8.29
C PHE A 193 -6.48 -17.78 6.93
N ASN A 194 -6.70 -16.94 5.93
CA ASN A 194 -7.03 -17.39 4.58
C ASN A 194 -5.93 -18.26 3.95
N ASN A 195 -4.67 -17.89 4.13
CA ASN A 195 -3.54 -18.64 3.59
C ASN A 195 -3.37 -20.00 4.30
N ASN A 196 -3.69 -20.06 5.59
CA ASN A 196 -3.68 -21.30 6.39
C ASN A 196 -4.98 -22.10 6.26
N GLN A 197 -5.88 -21.76 5.33
CA GLN A 197 -7.18 -22.41 5.12
C GLN A 197 -8.14 -22.33 6.34
N GLN A 198 -7.87 -21.42 7.27
CA GLN A 198 -8.70 -21.13 8.44
C GLN A 198 -9.78 -20.08 8.08
N PHE A 199 -10.61 -20.41 7.09
CA PHE A 199 -11.54 -19.45 6.47
C PHE A 199 -12.60 -18.92 7.44
N LYS A 200 -13.04 -19.74 8.40
CA LYS A 200 -14.00 -19.30 9.43
C LYS A 200 -13.41 -18.22 10.33
N ASP A 201 -12.16 -18.42 10.78
CA ASP A 201 -11.46 -17.42 11.60
C ASP A 201 -11.26 -16.12 10.83
N ALA A 202 -10.98 -16.20 9.50
CA ALA A 202 -10.91 -15.02 8.64
C ALA A 202 -12.24 -14.28 8.54
N VAL A 203 -13.37 -15.00 8.44
CA VAL A 203 -14.72 -14.41 8.46
C VAL A 203 -14.96 -13.73 9.81
N ASP A 204 -14.71 -14.41 10.92
CA ASP A 204 -15.00 -13.90 12.26
C ASP A 204 -14.29 -12.57 12.53
N VAL A 205 -12.99 -12.48 12.28
CA VAL A 205 -12.22 -11.24 12.52
C VAL A 205 -12.64 -10.10 11.59
N THR A 206 -13.00 -10.42 10.35
CA THR A 206 -13.42 -9.40 9.38
C THR A 206 -14.84 -8.93 9.60
N GLU A 207 -15.77 -9.79 10.00
CA GLU A 207 -17.13 -9.38 10.33
C GLU A 207 -17.17 -8.49 11.58
N VAL A 208 -16.35 -8.74 12.59
CA VAL A 208 -16.23 -7.83 13.75
C VAL A 208 -15.85 -6.41 13.28
N TYR A 209 -14.85 -6.27 12.40
CA TYR A 209 -14.48 -4.97 11.83
C TYR A 209 -15.61 -4.35 11.03
N ARG A 210 -16.30 -5.14 10.21
CA ARG A 210 -17.36 -4.71 9.30
C ARG A 210 -18.60 -4.16 10.01
N LEU A 211 -18.79 -4.43 11.30
CA LEU A 211 -19.83 -3.77 12.11
C LEU A 211 -19.61 -2.25 12.21
N SER A 212 -18.37 -1.78 12.08
CA SER A 212 -18.01 -0.36 12.16
C SER A 212 -17.73 0.28 10.80
N ASP A 213 -17.12 -0.45 9.87
CA ASP A 213 -16.74 0.05 8.54
C ASP A 213 -16.87 -1.06 7.48
N THR A 214 -17.78 -0.86 6.54
CA THR A 214 -18.02 -1.76 5.41
C THR A 214 -17.32 -1.32 4.13
N THR A 215 -16.55 -0.24 4.15
CA THR A 215 -15.97 0.37 2.94
C THR A 215 -14.49 0.06 2.75
N ASN A 216 -13.81 -0.48 3.76
CA ASN A 216 -12.38 -0.80 3.66
C ASN A 216 -12.15 -1.96 2.68
N ILE A 217 -11.45 -1.64 1.59
CA ILE A 217 -11.23 -2.58 0.47
C ILE A 217 -10.41 -3.80 0.91
N ASP A 218 -9.35 -3.61 1.71
CA ASP A 218 -8.45 -4.72 2.06
C ASP A 218 -9.12 -5.72 2.99
N VAL A 219 -9.87 -5.24 3.99
CA VAL A 219 -10.65 -6.11 4.90
C VAL A 219 -11.75 -6.83 4.11
N ASN A 220 -12.50 -6.11 3.27
CA ASN A 220 -13.56 -6.69 2.46
C ASN A 220 -13.06 -7.75 1.49
N ARG A 221 -11.86 -7.56 0.91
CA ARG A 221 -11.23 -8.54 0.02
C ARG A 221 -10.91 -9.85 0.75
N GLN A 222 -10.39 -9.77 1.98
CA GLN A 222 -10.12 -10.96 2.81
C GLN A 222 -11.42 -11.66 3.22
N ASN A 223 -12.45 -10.90 3.61
CA ASN A 223 -13.77 -11.41 3.95
C ASN A 223 -14.43 -12.15 2.78
N ALA A 224 -14.46 -11.51 1.60
CA ALA A 224 -15.05 -12.09 0.39
C ALA A 224 -14.30 -13.37 -0.04
N LYS A 225 -12.95 -13.39 0.04
CA LYS A 225 -12.14 -14.57 -0.24
C LYS A 225 -12.50 -15.72 0.70
N ALA A 226 -12.63 -15.44 1.99
CA ALA A 226 -12.96 -16.46 2.98
C ALA A 226 -14.35 -17.10 2.70
N TYR A 227 -15.37 -16.31 2.40
CA TYR A 227 -16.69 -16.83 2.00
C TYR A 227 -16.64 -17.66 0.72
N CYS A 228 -15.89 -17.21 -0.29
CA CYS A 228 -15.71 -17.98 -1.52
C CYS A 228 -15.07 -19.35 -1.25
N MET A 229 -14.04 -19.39 -0.39
CA MET A 229 -13.32 -20.62 -0.05
C MET A 229 -14.16 -21.56 0.85
N LEU A 230 -15.08 -21.01 1.67
CA LEU A 230 -16.10 -21.77 2.40
C LEU A 230 -17.22 -22.29 1.50
N LYS A 231 -17.21 -21.93 0.22
CA LYS A 231 -18.27 -22.23 -0.77
C LYS A 231 -19.61 -21.56 -0.45
N GLU A 232 -19.60 -20.52 0.38
CA GLU A 232 -20.76 -19.66 0.62
C GLU A 232 -20.88 -18.62 -0.50
N TYR A 233 -21.10 -19.15 -1.72
CA TYR A 233 -20.98 -18.37 -2.95
C TYR A 233 -21.91 -17.18 -3.04
N GLY A 234 -23.17 -17.33 -2.61
CA GLY A 234 -24.12 -16.21 -2.61
C GLY A 234 -23.69 -15.04 -1.72
N THR A 235 -23.05 -15.32 -0.56
CA THR A 235 -22.45 -14.29 0.30
C THR A 235 -21.20 -13.71 -0.34
N ALA A 236 -20.33 -14.55 -0.88
CA ALA A 236 -19.13 -14.13 -1.57
C ALA A 236 -19.42 -13.18 -2.74
N VAL A 237 -20.42 -13.50 -3.57
CA VAL A 237 -20.88 -12.65 -4.67
C VAL A 237 -21.24 -11.25 -4.15
N LYS A 238 -22.11 -11.16 -3.13
CA LYS A 238 -22.50 -9.86 -2.55
C LYS A 238 -21.30 -9.05 -2.07
N ARG A 239 -20.31 -9.71 -1.43
CA ARG A 239 -19.10 -9.05 -0.94
C ARG A 239 -18.20 -8.55 -2.07
N TYR A 240 -18.01 -9.36 -3.12
CA TYR A 240 -17.23 -8.96 -4.28
C TYR A 240 -17.90 -7.90 -5.15
N GLU A 241 -19.22 -7.94 -5.28
CA GLU A 241 -19.99 -6.88 -5.95
C GLU A 241 -19.84 -5.55 -5.22
N SER A 242 -19.94 -5.54 -3.88
CA SER A 242 -19.66 -4.34 -3.09
C SER A 242 -18.25 -3.83 -3.27
N LEU A 243 -17.23 -4.70 -3.37
CA LEU A 243 -15.86 -4.29 -3.70
C LEU A 243 -15.76 -3.62 -5.07
N LYS A 244 -16.48 -4.17 -6.07
CA LYS A 244 -16.53 -3.62 -7.42
C LYS A 244 -17.21 -2.25 -7.46
N GLU A 245 -18.26 -2.04 -6.65
CA GLU A 245 -18.93 -0.74 -6.46
C GLU A 245 -18.00 0.29 -5.78
N LEU A 246 -17.16 -0.16 -4.84
CA LEU A 246 -16.11 0.68 -4.23
C LEU A 246 -14.93 0.98 -5.17
N GLY A 247 -14.96 0.49 -6.42
CA GLY A 247 -13.95 0.72 -7.43
C GLY A 247 -12.84 -0.33 -7.50
N ASP A 248 -12.91 -1.40 -6.69
CA ASP A 248 -11.93 -2.48 -6.77
C ASP A 248 -12.23 -3.43 -7.94
N ARG A 249 -11.63 -3.14 -9.08
CA ARG A 249 -11.63 -3.99 -10.28
C ARG A 249 -10.28 -4.68 -10.47
N SER A 250 -9.59 -5.05 -9.37
CA SER A 250 -8.35 -5.80 -9.43
C SER A 250 -8.55 -7.19 -10.03
N PHE A 251 -7.47 -7.77 -10.56
CA PHE A 251 -7.48 -9.14 -11.09
C PHE A 251 -8.09 -10.14 -10.11
N LEU A 252 -7.66 -10.10 -8.84
CA LEU A 252 -8.14 -11.05 -7.83
C LEU A 252 -9.63 -10.88 -7.50
N THR A 253 -10.12 -9.64 -7.43
CA THR A 253 -11.53 -9.35 -7.18
C THR A 253 -12.41 -9.89 -8.30
N LEU A 254 -12.03 -9.65 -9.56
CA LEU A 254 -12.77 -10.15 -10.72
C LEU A 254 -12.71 -11.68 -10.84
N TYR A 255 -11.55 -12.26 -10.60
CA TYR A 255 -11.36 -13.72 -10.62
C TYR A 255 -12.26 -14.42 -9.59
N TYR A 256 -12.17 -14.01 -8.32
CA TYR A 256 -12.96 -14.65 -7.27
C TYR A 256 -14.46 -14.34 -7.36
N LEU A 257 -14.84 -13.16 -7.88
CA LEU A 257 -16.24 -12.87 -8.19
C LEU A 257 -16.76 -13.84 -9.27
N GLY A 258 -15.99 -14.04 -10.33
CA GLY A 258 -16.34 -14.99 -11.38
C GLY A 258 -16.44 -16.43 -10.88
N VAL A 259 -15.48 -16.87 -10.04
CA VAL A 259 -15.52 -18.18 -9.39
C VAL A 259 -16.76 -18.32 -8.47
N SER A 260 -17.09 -17.25 -7.73
CA SER A 260 -18.26 -17.24 -6.85
C SER A 260 -19.57 -17.30 -7.64
N HIS A 261 -19.68 -16.56 -8.75
CA HIS A 261 -20.84 -16.68 -9.65
C HIS A 261 -20.95 -18.08 -10.27
N TYR A 262 -19.82 -18.68 -10.67
CA TYR A 262 -19.82 -20.05 -11.16
C TYR A 262 -20.33 -21.05 -10.11
N GLY A 263 -19.86 -20.90 -8.86
CA GLY A 263 -20.30 -21.73 -7.75
C GLY A 263 -21.77 -21.52 -7.35
N ASP A 264 -22.30 -20.31 -7.60
CA ASP A 264 -23.71 -19.95 -7.38
C ASP A 264 -24.60 -20.25 -8.60
N ASN A 265 -24.06 -20.92 -9.62
CA ASN A 265 -24.70 -21.30 -10.88
C ASN A 265 -25.15 -20.11 -11.75
N TRP A 266 -24.65 -18.91 -11.54
CA TRP A 266 -24.87 -17.79 -12.45
C TRP A 266 -23.75 -17.69 -13.50
N PHE A 267 -23.83 -18.55 -14.51
CA PHE A 267 -22.76 -18.76 -15.47
C PHE A 267 -22.48 -17.55 -16.38
N TYR A 268 -23.50 -16.73 -16.70
CA TYR A 268 -23.29 -15.49 -17.45
C TYR A 268 -22.49 -14.48 -16.64
N GLY A 269 -22.83 -14.26 -15.36
CA GLY A 269 -22.04 -13.40 -14.49
C GLY A 269 -20.63 -13.92 -14.25
N ALA A 270 -20.47 -15.25 -14.18
CA ALA A 270 -19.15 -15.88 -14.12
C ALA A 270 -18.32 -15.56 -15.38
N TYR A 271 -18.90 -15.77 -16.56
CA TYR A 271 -18.25 -15.48 -17.85
C TYR A 271 -17.78 -14.01 -17.91
N ASP A 272 -18.66 -13.05 -17.63
CA ASP A 272 -18.37 -11.63 -17.76
C ASP A 272 -17.17 -11.22 -16.85
N ASN A 273 -17.19 -11.63 -15.58
CA ASN A 273 -16.13 -11.26 -14.66
C ASN A 273 -14.82 -12.02 -14.92
N LEU A 274 -14.88 -13.30 -15.31
CA LEU A 274 -13.70 -14.07 -15.67
C LEU A 274 -13.08 -13.59 -17.01
N LYS A 275 -13.90 -13.13 -17.95
CA LYS A 275 -13.43 -12.53 -19.20
C LYS A 275 -12.66 -11.23 -18.93
N GLU A 276 -13.16 -10.40 -18.03
CA GLU A 276 -12.44 -9.20 -17.60
C GLU A 276 -11.15 -9.55 -16.84
N ALA A 277 -11.17 -10.57 -15.99
CA ALA A 277 -9.97 -11.07 -15.31
C ALA A 277 -8.93 -11.59 -16.31
N TYR A 278 -9.35 -12.34 -17.31
CA TYR A 278 -8.51 -12.84 -18.42
C TYR A 278 -7.82 -11.69 -19.18
N GLN A 279 -8.54 -10.60 -19.46
CA GLN A 279 -7.94 -9.43 -20.12
C GLN A 279 -6.80 -8.81 -19.30
N LYS A 280 -6.83 -8.93 -17.97
CA LYS A 280 -5.77 -8.43 -17.08
C LYS A 280 -4.58 -9.40 -16.97
N ASN A 281 -4.83 -10.69 -17.01
CA ASN A 281 -3.79 -11.73 -16.98
C ASN A 281 -4.20 -12.93 -17.83
N PRO A 282 -3.89 -12.90 -19.14
CA PRO A 282 -4.25 -13.98 -20.05
C PRO A 282 -3.52 -15.31 -19.82
N MET A 283 -2.41 -15.28 -19.06
CA MET A 283 -1.58 -16.46 -18.79
C MET A 283 -1.95 -17.20 -17.51
N ASP A 284 -3.05 -16.83 -16.85
CA ASP A 284 -3.48 -17.51 -15.63
C ASP A 284 -4.35 -18.74 -15.97
N VAL A 285 -3.80 -19.92 -15.70
CA VAL A 285 -4.46 -21.21 -15.98
C VAL A 285 -5.78 -21.35 -15.23
N ASN A 286 -5.88 -20.83 -14.00
CA ASN A 286 -7.11 -20.95 -13.22
C ASN A 286 -8.23 -20.06 -13.79
N VAL A 287 -7.89 -18.86 -14.27
CA VAL A 287 -8.86 -17.98 -14.95
C VAL A 287 -9.37 -18.68 -16.21
N LEU A 288 -8.47 -19.20 -17.07
CA LEU A 288 -8.84 -19.92 -18.28
C LEU A 288 -9.72 -21.14 -17.98
N TYR A 289 -9.38 -21.91 -16.95
CA TYR A 289 -10.17 -23.08 -16.53
C TYR A 289 -11.62 -22.70 -16.17
N TYR A 290 -11.80 -21.70 -15.29
CA TYR A 290 -13.15 -21.29 -14.90
C TYR A 290 -13.89 -20.53 -16.00
N LEU A 291 -13.19 -19.75 -16.83
CA LEU A 291 -13.77 -19.08 -17.98
C LEU A 291 -14.26 -20.10 -19.02
N ALA A 292 -13.49 -21.13 -19.31
CA ALA A 292 -13.88 -22.24 -20.16
C ALA A 292 -15.14 -22.92 -19.67
N LYS A 293 -15.17 -23.29 -18.38
CA LYS A 293 -16.31 -23.95 -17.76
C LYS A 293 -17.56 -23.07 -17.73
N ALA A 294 -17.41 -21.77 -17.48
CA ALA A 294 -18.53 -20.81 -17.53
C ALA A 294 -19.04 -20.66 -18.97
N SER A 295 -18.12 -20.53 -19.95
CA SER A 295 -18.46 -20.45 -21.36
C SER A 295 -19.23 -21.67 -21.84
N ALA A 296 -18.81 -22.87 -21.46
CA ALA A 296 -19.45 -24.13 -21.85
C ALA A 296 -20.91 -24.21 -21.36
N ARG A 297 -21.25 -23.58 -20.25
CA ARG A 297 -22.60 -23.53 -19.68
C ARG A 297 -23.45 -22.34 -20.13
N THR A 298 -22.95 -21.55 -21.07
CA THR A 298 -23.64 -20.41 -21.69
C THR A 298 -23.79 -20.61 -23.19
N SER A 299 -24.02 -19.55 -23.96
CA SER A 299 -24.06 -19.58 -25.42
C SER A 299 -22.67 -19.65 -26.08
N TRP A 300 -21.59 -19.45 -25.33
CA TRP A 300 -20.20 -19.41 -25.85
C TRP A 300 -19.46 -20.76 -25.73
N LYS A 301 -20.17 -21.88 -26.05
CA LYS A 301 -19.67 -23.24 -25.83
C LYS A 301 -18.38 -23.54 -26.58
N LYS A 302 -18.25 -23.04 -27.83
CA LYS A 302 -17.04 -23.23 -28.63
C LYS A 302 -15.84 -22.49 -28.04
N GLU A 303 -16.08 -21.26 -27.63
CA GLU A 303 -15.03 -20.47 -26.91
C GLU A 303 -14.59 -21.19 -25.63
N GLY A 304 -15.49 -21.89 -24.94
CA GLY A 304 -15.15 -22.69 -23.77
C GLY A 304 -14.11 -23.77 -24.07
N VAL A 305 -14.24 -24.45 -25.21
CA VAL A 305 -13.22 -25.42 -25.68
C VAL A 305 -11.88 -24.70 -25.94
N GLU A 306 -11.91 -23.59 -26.67
CA GLU A 306 -10.70 -22.82 -27.00
C GLU A 306 -9.93 -22.35 -25.76
N TYR A 307 -10.65 -21.82 -24.76
CA TYR A 307 -10.02 -21.42 -23.48
C TYR A 307 -9.43 -22.61 -22.72
N MET A 308 -10.10 -23.77 -22.74
CA MET A 308 -9.58 -24.95 -22.06
C MET A 308 -8.32 -25.50 -22.75
N GLU A 309 -8.31 -25.53 -24.09
CA GLU A 309 -7.12 -25.91 -24.88
C GLU A 309 -5.96 -24.92 -24.67
N GLU A 310 -6.27 -23.62 -24.51
CA GLU A 310 -5.27 -22.61 -24.17
C GLU A 310 -4.70 -22.86 -22.78
N ALA A 311 -5.54 -23.20 -21.79
CA ALA A 311 -5.09 -23.55 -20.45
C ALA A 311 -4.12 -24.74 -20.47
N PHE A 312 -4.39 -25.75 -21.29
CA PHE A 312 -3.47 -26.89 -21.50
C PHE A 312 -2.12 -26.48 -22.06
N ARG A 313 -2.11 -25.55 -23.02
CA ARG A 313 -0.86 -25.11 -23.68
C ARG A 313 0.07 -24.35 -22.75
N ILE A 314 -0.48 -23.63 -21.79
CA ILE A 314 0.31 -22.77 -20.87
C ILE A 314 0.52 -23.42 -19.50
N ALA A 315 -0.22 -24.47 -19.15
CA ALA A 315 -0.11 -25.13 -17.85
C ALA A 315 1.28 -25.77 -17.68
N VAL A 316 1.89 -25.55 -16.52
CA VAL A 316 3.04 -26.34 -16.10
C VAL A 316 2.51 -27.70 -15.62
N PRO A 317 2.95 -28.81 -16.24
CA PRO A 317 2.41 -30.12 -15.91
C PRO A 317 2.61 -30.47 -14.44
N SER A 318 1.52 -30.77 -13.76
CA SER A 318 1.47 -31.42 -12.45
C SER A 318 0.27 -32.35 -12.46
N ASP A 319 0.36 -33.49 -11.77
CA ASP A 319 -0.69 -34.51 -11.81
C ASP A 319 -2.07 -33.94 -11.46
N SER A 320 -2.18 -33.17 -10.38
CA SER A 320 -3.44 -32.58 -9.96
C SER A 320 -4.00 -31.53 -10.92
N MET A 321 -3.14 -30.74 -11.54
CA MET A 321 -3.56 -29.71 -12.53
C MET A 321 -4.03 -30.40 -13.80
N MET A 322 -3.29 -31.39 -14.29
CA MET A 322 -3.64 -32.09 -15.52
C MET A 322 -4.97 -32.83 -15.39
N VAL A 323 -5.24 -33.51 -14.26
CA VAL A 323 -6.55 -34.13 -13.99
C VAL A 323 -7.69 -33.11 -14.08
N ARG A 324 -7.54 -31.94 -13.43
CA ARG A 324 -8.56 -30.88 -13.49
C ARG A 324 -8.80 -30.39 -14.91
N LEU A 325 -7.73 -30.21 -15.69
CA LEU A 325 -7.84 -29.72 -17.07
C LEU A 325 -8.50 -30.77 -17.99
N TYR A 326 -8.15 -32.07 -17.84
CA TYR A 326 -8.79 -33.15 -18.59
C TYR A 326 -10.28 -33.24 -18.28
N ASP A 327 -10.67 -33.24 -16.99
CA ASP A 327 -12.08 -33.22 -16.60
C ASP A 327 -12.82 -32.00 -17.18
N GLY A 328 -12.19 -30.83 -17.14
CA GLY A 328 -12.73 -29.60 -17.73
C GLY A 328 -12.88 -29.68 -19.25
N LEU A 329 -11.92 -30.28 -19.94
CA LEU A 329 -11.95 -30.42 -21.39
C LEU A 329 -13.06 -31.37 -21.86
N VAL A 330 -13.20 -32.52 -21.18
CA VAL A 330 -14.31 -33.44 -21.40
C VAL A 330 -15.66 -32.73 -21.25
N GLU A 331 -15.83 -31.98 -20.16
CA GLU A 331 -17.05 -31.20 -19.90
C GLU A 331 -17.30 -30.17 -21.02
N CYS A 332 -16.28 -29.46 -21.47
CA CYS A 332 -16.40 -28.46 -22.54
C CYS A 332 -16.80 -29.10 -23.90
N TYR A 333 -16.22 -30.24 -24.25
CA TYR A 333 -16.59 -30.97 -25.47
C TYR A 333 -18.02 -31.51 -25.41
N ASP A 334 -18.44 -32.06 -24.28
CA ASP A 334 -19.81 -32.53 -24.06
C ASP A 334 -20.84 -31.41 -24.27
N TYR A 335 -20.63 -30.24 -23.67
CA TYR A 335 -21.49 -29.08 -23.86
C TYR A 335 -21.46 -28.52 -25.29
N ALA A 336 -20.30 -28.62 -25.97
CA ALA A 336 -20.18 -28.22 -27.39
C ALA A 336 -20.83 -29.20 -28.35
N GLY A 337 -21.17 -30.41 -27.90
CA GLY A 337 -21.76 -31.46 -28.70
C GLY A 337 -20.75 -32.31 -29.51
N ASP A 338 -19.46 -32.21 -29.15
CA ASP A 338 -18.39 -33.01 -29.78
C ASP A 338 -18.07 -34.26 -28.95
N THR A 339 -19.02 -35.21 -28.97
CA THR A 339 -18.92 -36.43 -28.17
C THR A 339 -17.77 -37.36 -28.62
N LYS A 340 -17.24 -37.19 -29.84
CA LYS A 340 -16.10 -38.01 -30.31
C LYS A 340 -14.80 -37.58 -29.60
N LEU A 341 -14.57 -36.28 -29.48
CA LEU A 341 -13.42 -35.75 -28.78
C LEU A 341 -13.51 -35.95 -27.26
N SER A 342 -14.72 -35.86 -26.69
CA SER A 342 -14.96 -36.18 -25.30
C SER A 342 -14.55 -37.61 -24.93
N LEU A 343 -14.86 -38.60 -25.81
CA LEU A 343 -14.50 -40.03 -25.59
C LEU A 343 -13.01 -40.37 -25.81
N ILE A 344 -12.28 -39.56 -26.51
CA ILE A 344 -10.82 -39.80 -26.75
C ILE A 344 -9.99 -39.40 -25.50
N HIS A 345 -10.51 -38.53 -24.68
CA HIS A 345 -9.82 -38.00 -23.48
C HIS A 345 -10.21 -38.71 -22.19
N ILE A 346 -11.13 -39.68 -22.21
CA ILE A 346 -11.46 -40.60 -21.10
C ILE A 346 -10.52 -41.79 -21.15
#